data_99ede719f2d2bcea0bd5aba7312f18aa
#
_entry.id   99ede719f2d2bcea0bd5aba7312f18aa
#
_cell.length_a   1.000
_cell.length_b   1.000
_cell.length_c   1.000
_cell.angle_alpha   90.00
_cell.angle_beta   90.00
_cell.angle_gamma   90.00
#
_symmetry.space_group_name_H-M   'P 1'
#
loop_
_entity.id
_entity.type
_entity.pdbx_description
1 polymer ?
#
loop_
_entity_poly.entity_id
_entity_poly.type
_entity_poly.pdbx_seq_one_letter_code
_entity_poly.pdbx_strand_id
1 'polypeptide(L)'
;LKTILIVFHSQSGNTRKMAEEVARGASSIQGVKVVLKRALETEAQDLIDCDALLLGSPEYFGYMAGALKDLFDRTYESLRGHPRIFRKPYAVFISAGNDGEGALRSIERICLGYQFRKVQPPLISRGAXTEEILARCRELGQTMAAGLNFGIF
;
A
#
# COMPACT_ATOMS: atom_id res chain seq x y z
N LEU A 1 -2.73 -20.28 1.58
CA LEU A 1 -1.68 -19.28 1.70
C LEU A 1 -2.31 -17.89 1.62
N LYS A 2 -2.02 -17.02 2.59
CA LYS A 2 -2.50 -15.65 2.54
C LYS A 2 -1.65 -14.84 1.60
N THR A 3 -2.25 -13.84 0.96
CA THR A 3 -1.56 -13.00 -0.02
C THR A 3 -1.58 -11.53 0.42
N ILE A 4 -0.42 -10.91 0.39
CA ILE A 4 -0.28 -9.48 0.60
C ILE A 4 0.07 -8.84 -0.74
N LEU A 5 -0.66 -7.80 -1.11
CA LEU A 5 -0.41 -7.08 -2.35
C LEU A 5 0.16 -5.71 -2.01
N ILE A 6 1.30 -5.39 -2.59
CA ILE A 6 1.93 -4.08 -2.43
C ILE A 6 1.86 -3.37 -3.77
N VAL A 7 1.08 -2.31 -3.82
CA VAL A 7 0.88 -1.52 -5.04
C VAL A 7 1.59 -0.18 -4.87
N PHE A 8 2.35 0.23 -5.86
CA PHE A 8 3.08 1.49 -5.76
C PHE A 8 3.19 2.18 -7.11
N HIS A 9 3.46 3.47 -7.05
CA HIS A 9 3.95 4.23 -8.19
C HIS A 9 5.24 4.90 -7.80
N SER A 10 6.16 4.99 -8.74
CA SER A 10 7.44 5.65 -8.48
C SER A 10 7.92 6.27 -9.79
N GLN A 11 8.40 7.50 -9.69
CA GLN A 11 8.98 8.18 -10.84
C GLN A 11 10.48 8.34 -10.66
N SER A 12 10.90 8.87 -9.53
CA SER A 12 12.32 9.10 -9.27
C SER A 12 13.02 7.92 -8.61
N GLY A 13 12.27 6.96 -8.07
CA GLY A 13 12.83 5.78 -7.44
C GLY A 13 12.65 5.70 -5.94
N ASN A 14 12.25 6.78 -5.28
CA ASN A 14 12.14 6.75 -3.83
C ASN A 14 11.02 5.84 -3.36
N THR A 15 9.84 5.97 -3.94
CA THR A 15 8.72 5.12 -3.54
C THR A 15 9.01 3.66 -3.87
N ARG A 16 9.69 3.41 -4.99
CA ARG A 16 10.04 2.04 -5.36
C ARG A 16 10.96 1.42 -4.32
N LYS A 17 11.95 2.18 -3.87
CA LYS A 17 12.88 1.68 -2.87
C LYS A 17 12.12 1.33 -1.59
N MET A 18 11.19 2.18 -1.18
CA MET A 18 10.36 1.88 -0.01
C MET A 18 9.54 0.61 -0.25
N ALA A 19 8.92 0.50 -1.42
CA ALA A 19 8.07 -0.66 -1.72
C ALA A 19 8.86 -1.95 -1.68
N GLU A 20 10.09 -1.93 -2.21
CA GLU A 20 10.93 -3.11 -2.19
C GLU A 20 11.28 -3.52 -0.76
N GLU A 21 11.52 -2.54 0.11
CA GLU A 21 11.82 -2.87 1.50
C GLU A 21 10.60 -3.37 2.25
N VAL A 22 9.43 -2.81 1.96
CA VAL A 22 8.18 -3.34 2.52
C VAL A 22 8.01 -4.79 2.09
N ALA A 23 8.26 -5.08 0.81
CA ALA A 23 8.13 -6.44 0.29
C ALA A 23 9.14 -7.38 0.96
N ARG A 24 10.35 -6.90 1.18
CA ARG A 24 11.38 -7.70 1.84
C ARG A 24 10.93 -8.08 3.25
N GLY A 25 10.39 -7.10 3.99
CA GLY A 25 9.91 -7.38 5.33
C GLY A 25 8.75 -8.35 5.35
N ALA A 26 7.79 -8.16 4.44
CA ALA A 26 6.65 -9.07 4.38
C ALA A 26 7.08 -10.48 4.02
N SER A 27 8.07 -10.60 3.12
CA SER A 27 8.55 -11.90 2.67
C SER A 27 9.28 -12.68 3.76
N SER A 28 9.69 -12.02 4.83
CA SER A 28 10.37 -12.72 5.91
C SER A 28 9.40 -13.53 6.77
N ILE A 29 8.11 -13.37 6.59
CA ILE A 29 7.10 -14.10 7.36
C ILE A 29 6.63 -15.30 6.54
N GLN A 30 6.82 -16.49 7.09
CA GLN A 30 6.36 -17.71 6.41
C GLN A 30 4.82 -17.75 6.36
N GLY A 31 4.30 -18.37 5.32
CA GLY A 31 2.87 -18.54 5.19
C GLY A 31 2.16 -17.39 4.48
N VAL A 32 2.94 -16.41 4.00
CA VAL A 32 2.36 -15.26 3.30
C VAL A 32 3.03 -15.14 1.95
N LYS A 33 2.21 -15.04 0.91
CA LYS A 33 2.71 -14.76 -0.43
C LYS A 33 2.72 -13.25 -0.65
N VAL A 34 3.81 -12.73 -1.17
CA VAL A 34 3.97 -11.31 -1.37
C VAL A 34 3.96 -10.99 -2.86
N VAL A 35 3.07 -10.10 -3.27
CA VAL A 35 2.97 -9.65 -4.66
C VAL A 35 3.26 -8.16 -4.69
N LEU A 36 4.23 -7.75 -5.49
CA LEU A 36 4.63 -6.36 -5.64
C LEU A 36 4.31 -5.91 -7.06
N LYS A 37 3.46 -4.91 -7.20
CA LYS A 37 3.02 -4.46 -8.53
C LYS A 37 3.00 -2.95 -8.64
N ARG A 38 3.32 -2.45 -9.82
CA ARG A 38 3.10 -1.05 -10.12
C ARG A 38 1.61 -0.79 -10.26
N ALA A 39 1.19 0.42 -9.88
CA ALA A 39 -0.22 0.78 -9.93
C ALA A 39 -0.80 0.64 -11.33
N LEU A 40 -0.04 1.05 -12.35
CA LEU A 40 -0.55 0.98 -13.73
C LEU A 40 -0.69 -0.45 -14.23
N GLU A 41 -0.05 -1.41 -13.59
CA GLU A 41 -0.13 -2.82 -13.96
C GLU A 41 -1.08 -3.62 -13.07
N THR A 42 -1.73 -2.96 -12.13
CA THR A 42 -2.60 -3.62 -11.17
C THR A 42 -4.03 -3.61 -11.70
N GLU A 43 -4.72 -4.72 -11.55
CA GLU A 43 -6.08 -4.88 -12.04
C GLU A 43 -7.04 -5.13 -10.89
N ALA A 44 -8.34 -5.03 -11.19
CA ALA A 44 -9.37 -5.30 -10.19
C ALA A 44 -9.20 -6.68 -9.56
N GLN A 45 -8.84 -7.67 -10.37
CA GLN A 45 -8.68 -9.03 -9.85
C GLN A 45 -7.58 -9.11 -8.81
N ASP A 46 -6.51 -8.32 -8.97
CA ASP A 46 -5.45 -8.30 -7.96
C ASP A 46 -5.99 -7.84 -6.62
N LEU A 47 -6.88 -6.84 -6.64
CA LEU A 47 -7.47 -6.32 -5.41
C LEU A 47 -8.43 -7.32 -4.78
N ILE A 48 -9.13 -8.10 -5.59
CA ILE A 48 -10.00 -9.14 -5.08
C ILE A 48 -9.19 -10.27 -4.45
N ASP A 49 -8.10 -10.67 -5.10
CA ASP A 49 -7.37 -11.88 -4.71
C ASP A 49 -6.52 -11.70 -3.45
N CYS A 50 -6.08 -10.50 -3.15
CA CYS A 50 -5.23 -10.33 -1.99
C CYS A 50 -6.04 -10.34 -0.70
N ASP A 51 -5.36 -10.65 0.39
CA ASP A 51 -5.98 -10.66 1.71
C ASP A 51 -5.63 -9.41 2.50
N ALA A 52 -4.58 -8.71 2.11
CA ALA A 52 -4.22 -7.43 2.69
C ALA A 52 -3.51 -6.60 1.63
N LEU A 53 -3.57 -5.28 1.77
CA LEU A 53 -3.13 -4.35 0.75
C LEU A 53 -2.22 -3.28 1.35
N LEU A 54 -1.09 -3.03 0.71
CA LEU A 54 -0.23 -1.89 1.03
C LEU A 54 -0.16 -0.98 -0.18
N LEU A 55 -0.35 0.31 0.06
CA LEU A 55 -0.41 1.30 -1.01
C LEU A 55 0.73 2.30 -0.84
N GLY A 56 1.57 2.42 -1.84
CA GLY A 56 2.71 3.31 -1.82
C GLY A 56 2.65 4.36 -2.89
N SER A 57 2.90 5.62 -2.51
CA SER A 57 2.83 6.72 -3.45
C SER A 57 3.81 7.82 -3.09
N PRO A 58 4.38 8.49 -4.09
CA PRO A 58 4.97 9.79 -3.83
C PRO A 58 3.86 10.82 -3.64
N GLU A 59 4.25 11.98 -3.14
CA GLU A 59 3.32 13.10 -3.07
C GLU A 59 3.61 14.05 -4.22
N TYR A 60 2.63 14.24 -5.08
CA TYR A 60 2.72 15.18 -6.19
C TYR A 60 1.69 16.28 -5.98
N PHE A 61 2.18 17.51 -5.78
CA PHE A 61 1.28 18.65 -5.61
C PHE A 61 0.27 18.43 -4.50
N GLY A 62 0.72 17.85 -3.40
CA GLY A 62 -0.15 17.65 -2.23
C GLY A 62 -1.20 16.58 -2.42
N TYR A 63 -0.96 15.61 -3.33
CA TYR A 63 -1.94 14.60 -3.68
C TYR A 63 -1.21 13.30 -4.00
N MET A 64 -1.95 12.19 -4.08
CA MET A 64 -1.33 10.93 -4.49
C MET A 64 -0.91 10.99 -5.96
N ALA A 65 -0.04 10.08 -6.37
CA ALA A 65 0.34 9.95 -7.76
C ALA A 65 -0.87 9.63 -8.62
N GLY A 66 -0.89 10.21 -9.84
CA GLY A 66 -1.99 9.96 -10.76
C GLY A 66 -2.16 8.50 -11.12
N ALA A 67 -1.05 7.75 -11.17
CA ALA A 67 -1.14 6.33 -11.48
C ALA A 67 -1.92 5.55 -10.42
N LEU A 68 -1.80 5.95 -9.16
CA LEU A 68 -2.56 5.31 -8.10
C LEU A 68 -4.03 5.71 -8.18
N LYS A 69 -4.28 7.00 -8.41
CA LYS A 69 -5.67 7.46 -8.59
C LYS A 69 -6.32 6.75 -9.77
N ASP A 70 -5.55 6.55 -10.83
CA ASP A 70 -6.05 5.84 -12.00
C ASP A 70 -6.50 4.41 -11.64
N LEU A 71 -5.73 3.72 -10.83
CA LEU A 71 -6.11 2.39 -10.39
C LEU A 71 -7.46 2.42 -9.67
N PHE A 72 -7.62 3.37 -8.75
CA PHE A 72 -8.88 3.50 -8.04
C PHE A 72 -10.03 3.81 -9.00
N ASP A 73 -9.81 4.74 -9.92
CA ASP A 73 -10.87 5.10 -10.86
C ASP A 73 -11.26 3.95 -11.78
N ARG A 74 -10.28 3.15 -12.22
CA ARG A 74 -10.54 2.05 -13.14
C ARG A 74 -11.30 0.91 -12.47
N THR A 75 -11.17 0.76 -11.17
CA THR A 75 -11.65 -0.46 -10.51
C THR A 75 -12.87 -0.24 -9.61
N TYR A 76 -13.20 0.98 -9.22
CA TYR A 76 -14.22 1.20 -8.20
C TYR A 76 -15.57 0.62 -8.59
N GLU A 77 -16.05 0.90 -9.80
CA GLU A 77 -17.41 0.45 -10.17
C GLU A 77 -17.51 -1.06 -10.19
N SER A 78 -16.49 -1.74 -10.66
CA SER A 78 -16.55 -3.20 -10.73
C SER A 78 -16.36 -3.87 -9.37
N LEU A 79 -15.79 -3.15 -8.40
CA LEU A 79 -15.45 -3.77 -7.12
C LEU A 79 -16.42 -3.41 -5.99
N ARG A 80 -17.19 -2.35 -6.14
CA ARG A 80 -18.02 -1.93 -5.03
C ARG A 80 -19.05 -3.01 -4.71
N GLY A 81 -19.22 -3.27 -3.43
CA GLY A 81 -20.13 -4.31 -2.97
C GLY A 81 -19.56 -5.72 -3.01
N HIS A 82 -18.34 -5.88 -3.53
CA HIS A 82 -17.75 -7.21 -3.60
C HIS A 82 -17.31 -7.65 -2.19
N PRO A 83 -17.70 -8.87 -1.77
CA PRO A 83 -17.39 -9.28 -0.39
C PRO A 83 -15.89 -9.38 -0.09
N ARG A 84 -15.06 -9.64 -1.09
CA ARG A 84 -13.62 -9.71 -0.87
C ARG A 84 -12.99 -8.33 -0.75
N ILE A 85 -13.73 -7.27 -1.02
CA ILE A 85 -13.25 -5.89 -0.90
C ILE A 85 -13.65 -5.30 0.45
N PHE A 86 -14.83 -5.63 0.94
CA PHE A 86 -15.34 -5.06 2.18
C PHE A 86 -14.40 -5.35 3.35
N ARG A 87 -13.95 -4.28 4.02
CA ARG A 87 -13.12 -4.35 5.21
C ARG A 87 -11.74 -4.99 4.98
N LYS A 88 -11.26 -4.96 3.74
CA LYS A 88 -9.92 -5.48 3.45
C LYS A 88 -8.86 -4.67 4.21
N PRO A 89 -7.97 -5.33 4.94
CA PRO A 89 -6.95 -4.60 5.71
C PRO A 89 -5.96 -3.88 4.79
N TYR A 90 -5.60 -2.64 5.16
CA TYR A 90 -4.61 -1.93 4.35
C TYR A 90 -3.73 -1.02 5.21
N ALA A 91 -2.61 -0.61 4.64
CA ALA A 91 -1.74 0.40 5.20
C ALA A 91 -1.11 1.20 4.05
N VAL A 92 -0.54 2.36 4.38
CA VAL A 92 -0.04 3.30 3.38
C VAL A 92 1.40 3.68 3.70
N PHE A 93 2.23 3.81 2.65
CA PHE A 93 3.55 4.42 2.79
C PHE A 93 3.74 5.48 1.71
N ILE A 94 4.36 6.60 2.10
CA ILE A 94 4.45 7.79 1.26
C ILE A 94 5.90 8.27 1.23
N SER A 95 6.39 8.65 0.04
CA SER A 95 7.63 9.42 -0.06
C SER A 95 7.27 10.84 -0.47
N ALA A 96 7.80 11.81 0.23
CA ALA A 96 7.42 13.20 0.02
C ALA A 96 8.60 14.14 0.15
N GLY A 97 8.55 15.23 -0.62
CA GLY A 97 9.50 16.32 -0.43
C GLY A 97 9.04 17.26 0.66
N ASN A 98 7.74 17.37 0.84
CA ASN A 98 7.16 18.17 1.92
C ASN A 98 6.64 17.26 3.01
N ASP A 99 5.44 17.50 3.51
CA ASP A 99 4.97 16.77 4.67
C ASP A 99 4.25 15.45 4.34
N GLY A 100 3.88 15.24 3.08
CA GLY A 100 3.23 14.00 2.68
C GLY A 100 1.78 13.88 3.09
N GLU A 101 1.25 14.87 3.80
CA GLU A 101 -0.09 14.76 4.36
C GLU A 101 -1.18 14.79 3.31
N GLY A 102 -0.96 15.56 2.24
CA GLY A 102 -1.97 15.63 1.18
C GLY A 102 -2.12 14.32 0.45
N ALA A 103 -0.99 13.65 0.15
CA ALA A 103 -1.05 12.36 -0.49
C ALA A 103 -1.73 11.35 0.42
N LEU A 104 -1.36 11.34 1.69
CA LEU A 104 -1.96 10.43 2.65
C LEU A 104 -3.47 10.64 2.73
N ARG A 105 -3.88 11.90 2.88
CA ARG A 105 -5.30 12.20 3.02
C ARG A 105 -6.09 11.78 1.80
N SER A 106 -5.54 12.01 0.61
CA SER A 106 -6.25 11.65 -0.62
C SER A 106 -6.41 10.13 -0.74
N ILE A 107 -5.38 9.38 -0.37
CA ILE A 107 -5.47 7.92 -0.41
C ILE A 107 -6.48 7.40 0.62
N GLU A 108 -6.41 7.91 1.84
CA GLU A 108 -7.29 7.43 2.90
C GLU A 108 -8.75 7.75 2.59
N ARG A 109 -9.01 8.89 1.97
CA ARG A 109 -10.37 9.23 1.59
C ARG A 109 -10.95 8.22 0.61
N ILE A 110 -10.15 7.82 -0.37
CA ILE A 110 -10.61 6.83 -1.34
C ILE A 110 -10.75 5.46 -0.69
N CYS A 111 -9.81 5.10 0.18
CA CYS A 111 -9.90 3.82 0.87
C CYS A 111 -11.16 3.73 1.73
N LEU A 112 -11.57 4.85 2.29
CA LEU A 112 -12.83 4.90 3.02
C LEU A 112 -14.00 4.59 2.09
N GLY A 113 -13.97 5.16 0.88
CA GLY A 113 -15.01 4.87 -0.11
C GLY A 113 -15.03 3.42 -0.54
N TYR A 114 -13.87 2.77 -0.62
CA TYR A 114 -13.79 1.35 -0.92
C TYR A 114 -14.18 0.49 0.27
N GLN A 115 -14.29 1.09 1.44
CA GLN A 115 -14.58 0.40 2.70
C GLN A 115 -13.46 -0.55 3.10
N PHE A 116 -12.22 -0.18 2.76
CA PHE A 116 -11.04 -0.85 3.29
C PHE A 116 -10.85 -0.48 4.76
N ARG A 117 -10.13 -1.30 5.50
CA ARG A 117 -9.92 -1.08 6.94
C ARG A 117 -8.44 -0.81 7.21
N LYS A 118 -8.12 0.38 7.71
CA LYS A 118 -6.75 0.75 8.02
C LYS A 118 -6.30 -0.01 9.26
N VAL A 119 -5.20 -0.76 9.17
CA VAL A 119 -4.76 -1.60 10.28
C VAL A 119 -3.39 -1.22 10.83
N GLN A 120 -2.69 -0.27 10.20
CA GLN A 120 -1.41 0.22 10.71
C GLN A 120 -1.32 1.72 10.47
N PRO A 121 -0.58 2.44 11.34
CA PRO A 121 -0.34 3.86 11.06
C PRO A 121 0.42 4.02 9.76
N PRO A 122 0.20 5.12 9.03
CA PRO A 122 0.93 5.36 7.80
C PRO A 122 2.40 5.63 8.05
N LEU A 123 3.22 5.30 7.07
CA LEU A 123 4.64 5.60 7.12
C LEU A 123 4.93 6.68 6.10
N ILE A 124 5.39 7.84 6.53
CA ILE A 124 5.74 8.94 5.62
C ILE A 124 7.23 9.20 5.73
N SER A 125 7.92 9.13 4.59
CA SER A 125 9.32 9.50 4.50
C SER A 125 9.40 10.90 3.91
N ARG A 126 9.97 11.83 4.66
CA ARG A 126 10.14 13.19 4.20
C ARG A 126 11.60 13.40 3.84
N GLY A 127 11.85 13.66 2.54
CA GLY A 127 13.21 13.79 2.04
C GLY A 127 13.79 12.46 1.63
N ALA A 128 15.12 12.35 1.85
CA ALA A 128 15.83 11.16 1.39
C ALA A 128 15.54 9.92 2.22
N UNK A 129 15.48 8.70 1.75
CA UNK A 129 15.17 7.73 2.31
C UNK A 129 16.23 7.42 2.99
N THR A 130 16.38 7.45 4.15
CA THR A 130 17.46 7.10 5.05
C THR A 130 17.39 5.61 5.40
N GLU A 131 18.48 5.11 5.98
CA GLU A 131 18.48 3.71 6.41
C GLU A 131 17.39 3.48 7.46
N GLU A 132 17.15 4.47 8.30
CA GLU A 132 16.10 4.35 9.31
C GLU A 132 14.72 4.19 8.66
N ILE A 133 14.46 4.98 7.63
CA ILE A 133 13.18 4.88 6.91
C ILE A 133 13.06 3.52 6.24
N LEU A 134 14.15 3.04 5.64
CA LEU A 134 14.11 1.73 4.98
C LEU A 134 13.86 0.61 5.99
N ALA A 135 14.44 0.73 7.18
CA ALA A 135 14.17 -0.24 8.23
C ALA A 135 12.71 -0.20 8.68
N ARG A 136 12.11 0.99 8.74
CA ARG A 136 10.70 1.12 9.08
C ARG A 136 9.80 0.54 7.99
N CYS A 137 10.25 0.63 6.74
CA CYS A 137 9.51 -0.02 5.65
C CYS A 137 9.50 -1.53 5.83
N ARG A 138 10.66 -2.11 6.15
CA ARG A 138 10.73 -3.55 6.40
C ARG A 138 9.84 -3.93 7.57
N GLU A 139 9.86 -3.13 8.62
CA GLU A 139 9.03 -3.38 9.79
C GLU A 139 7.54 -3.31 9.45
N LEU A 140 7.15 -2.36 8.62
CA LEU A 140 5.75 -2.26 8.20
C LEU A 140 5.32 -3.52 7.45
N GLY A 141 6.17 -3.98 6.53
CA GLY A 141 5.87 -5.20 5.80
C GLY A 141 5.77 -6.41 6.72
N GLN A 142 6.70 -6.52 7.66
CA GLN A 142 6.67 -7.62 8.63
C GLN A 142 5.39 -7.59 9.45
N THR A 143 5.02 -6.41 9.93
CA THR A 143 3.84 -6.27 10.77
C THR A 143 2.57 -6.64 10.02
N MET A 144 2.46 -6.18 8.77
CA MET A 144 1.28 -6.50 7.98
C MET A 144 1.20 -8.00 7.71
N ALA A 145 2.33 -8.62 7.34
CA ALA A 145 2.32 -10.04 7.04
C ALA A 145 2.07 -10.88 8.29
N ALA A 146 2.69 -10.51 9.42
CA ALA A 146 2.49 -11.27 10.64
C ALA A 146 1.04 -11.15 11.13
N GLY A 147 0.48 -9.95 11.07
CA GLY A 147 -0.91 -9.76 11.48
C GLY A 147 -1.86 -10.57 10.63
N LEU A 148 -1.58 -10.63 9.32
CA LEU A 148 -2.38 -11.41 8.41
C LEU A 148 -2.22 -12.92 8.71
N ASN A 149 -1.00 -13.37 8.88
CA ASN A 149 -0.71 -14.78 9.09
C ASN A 149 -1.29 -15.29 10.39
N PHE A 150 -1.26 -14.47 11.43
CA PHE A 150 -1.78 -14.89 12.74
C PHE A 150 -3.26 -14.57 12.92
N GLY A 151 -3.92 -14.06 11.90
CA GLY A 151 -5.35 -13.80 11.97
C GLY A 151 -5.74 -12.61 12.84
N ILE A 152 -4.83 -11.65 13.03
CA ILE A 152 -5.11 -10.48 13.83
C ILE A 152 -5.95 -9.46 13.07
N PHE A 153 -5.77 -9.37 11.78
CA PHE A 153 -6.49 -8.40 10.94
C PHE A 153 -7.78 -8.94 10.37
#